data_3189061a2dfdadecfd4f6f8b7e18f986
#
_entry.id   3189061a2dfdadecfd4f6f8b7e18f986
#
_cell.length_a   1.000
_cell.length_b   1.000
_cell.length_c   1.000
_cell.angle_alpha   90.00
_cell.angle_beta   90.00
_cell.angle_gamma   90.00
#
_symmetry.space_group_name_H-M   'P 1'
#
loop_
_entity.id
_entity.type
_entity.pdbx_description
1 polymer ?
#
loop_
_entity_poly.entity_id
_entity_poly.type
_entity_poly.pdbx_seq_one_letter_code
_entity_poly.pdbx_strand_id
1 'polypeptide(L)'
;MTSRADSRYPGGHAQGRPAAVPYPTARHAAPGIAPMPEPPPMIPPGRGVRVVGDVHGDARAFASAVATDLFVVQLGDLTDYGPDSAETLRIAFRMEAEGRGLFLLGNHDLKLLRALRGNKVRIGPELAETLEQLDDGLRAEVLDRLGRAPAWLHWGDILFVHGGFHTEMADSLPEPVPEGRVHGVLSRALYGEPTGRLQPDGYPERSLRWVDRIPAGLTVYCGHDRRSSDGRPYVRRGAEGGVAVFLDTGAGKGGHLSWIDLPPR
;
A
#
# COMPACT_ATOMS: atom_id res chain seq x y z
N MET A 1 -18.89 -77.10 7.71
CA MET A 1 -17.89 -78.14 7.63
C MET A 1 -16.55 -77.44 7.79
N THR A 2 -16.02 -77.40 9.02
CA THR A 2 -14.95 -78.16 9.57
C THR A 2 -13.64 -77.99 8.80
N SER A 3 -12.48 -77.58 9.35
CA SER A 3 -11.75 -77.99 10.55
C SER A 3 -10.53 -77.04 10.64
N ARG A 4 -10.23 -76.45 11.75
CA ARG A 4 -9.20 -76.76 12.81
C ARG A 4 -7.90 -77.37 12.34
N ALA A 5 -6.79 -76.80 12.66
CA ALA A 5 -5.75 -77.16 13.64
C ALA A 5 -4.43 -76.49 13.24
N ASP A 6 -3.79 -75.84 14.03
CA ASP A 6 -3.02 -76.08 15.27
C ASP A 6 -1.50 -76.09 15.04
N SER A 7 -0.86 -75.22 15.82
CA SER A 7 0.35 -75.39 16.61
C SER A 7 1.73 -75.38 15.93
N ARG A 8 2.63 -74.48 16.25
CA ARG A 8 3.74 -74.60 17.25
C ARG A 8 4.83 -73.61 17.07
N TYR A 9 5.07 -72.84 18.10
CA TYR A 9 6.39 -72.20 18.29
C TYR A 9 7.46 -73.29 18.63
N PRO A 10 8.75 -73.01 18.29
CA PRO A 10 9.63 -72.54 19.37
C PRO A 10 10.79 -71.62 18.92
N GLY A 11 11.36 -70.98 19.94
CA GLY A 11 12.81 -70.81 20.04
C GLY A 11 13.33 -69.38 19.81
N GLY A 12 13.65 -68.72 20.90
CA GLY A 12 14.27 -67.40 20.98
C GLY A 12 15.70 -67.34 20.50
N HIS A 13 16.05 -66.10 20.09
CA HIS A 13 17.43 -65.64 20.20
C HIS A 13 17.41 -64.21 20.67
N ALA A 14 18.02 -63.94 21.79
CA ALA A 14 18.33 -62.62 22.29
C ALA A 14 19.35 -61.98 21.37
N GLN A 15 18.99 -60.82 20.80
CA GLN A 15 19.97 -59.96 20.16
C GLN A 15 19.86 -58.55 20.73
N GLY A 16 21.01 -58.00 21.02
CA GLY A 16 21.33 -56.84 21.79
C GLY A 16 20.59 -55.58 21.45
N ARG A 17 20.31 -54.78 22.48
CA ARG A 17 19.87 -53.42 22.39
C ARG A 17 20.96 -52.60 21.66
N PRO A 18 20.60 -51.83 20.60
CA PRO A 18 21.53 -50.82 20.09
C PRO A 18 21.65 -49.66 21.08
N ALA A 19 22.90 -49.20 21.25
CA ALA A 19 23.25 -48.10 22.11
C ALA A 19 22.49 -46.82 21.73
N ALA A 20 22.01 -46.10 22.74
CA ALA A 20 21.38 -44.81 22.60
C ALA A 20 22.39 -43.80 22.02
N VAL A 21 22.10 -43.24 20.83
CA VAL A 21 22.81 -42.11 20.25
C VAL A 21 22.39 -40.85 21.03
N PRO A 22 23.31 -40.06 21.60
CA PRO A 22 22.95 -38.85 22.29
C PRO A 22 22.43 -37.81 21.28
N TYR A 23 21.20 -37.38 21.45
CA TYR A 23 20.68 -36.20 20.74
C TYR A 23 21.50 -34.96 21.14
N PRO A 24 21.92 -34.11 20.17
CA PRO A 24 22.53 -32.86 20.50
C PRO A 24 21.49 -31.97 21.18
N THR A 25 21.79 -31.50 22.39
CA THR A 25 21.01 -30.50 23.09
C THR A 25 21.04 -29.22 22.29
N ALA A 26 19.97 -28.94 21.56
CA ALA A 26 19.74 -27.63 20.98
C ALA A 26 19.70 -26.61 22.12
N ARG A 27 20.71 -25.74 22.17
CA ARG A 27 20.64 -24.53 23.01
C ARG A 27 19.48 -23.70 22.47
N HIS A 28 18.44 -23.55 23.25
CA HIS A 28 17.40 -22.57 22.99
C HIS A 28 18.07 -21.19 22.93
N ALA A 29 18.21 -20.65 21.73
CA ALA A 29 18.46 -19.23 21.58
C ALA A 29 17.28 -18.50 22.24
N ALA A 30 17.57 -17.55 23.12
CA ALA A 30 16.57 -16.68 23.70
C ALA A 30 15.76 -16.06 22.55
N PRO A 31 14.42 -15.93 22.68
CA PRO A 31 13.64 -15.26 21.65
C PRO A 31 14.20 -13.85 21.48
N GLY A 32 14.77 -13.57 20.30
CA GLY A 32 15.21 -12.22 19.94
C GLY A 32 14.00 -11.30 20.10
N ILE A 33 14.17 -10.22 20.83
CA ILE A 33 13.19 -9.13 20.90
C ILE A 33 12.95 -8.72 19.44
N ALA A 34 11.73 -8.89 18.96
CA ALA A 34 11.34 -8.40 17.64
C ALA A 34 11.70 -6.91 17.56
N PRO A 35 12.33 -6.44 16.49
CA PRO A 35 12.63 -5.03 16.37
C PRO A 35 11.33 -4.24 16.57
N MET A 36 11.38 -3.20 17.42
CA MET A 36 10.26 -2.28 17.60
C MET A 36 9.84 -1.76 16.22
N PRO A 37 8.54 -1.73 15.91
CA PRO A 37 8.08 -1.15 14.66
C PRO A 37 8.64 0.27 14.55
N GLU A 38 9.24 0.59 13.40
CA GLU A 38 9.70 1.95 13.14
C GLU A 38 8.53 2.92 13.31
N PRO A 39 8.76 4.08 13.94
CA PRO A 39 7.72 5.08 14.05
C PRO A 39 7.22 5.46 12.65
N PRO A 40 5.92 5.74 12.47
CA PRO A 40 5.38 6.13 11.18
C PRO A 40 6.17 7.33 10.63
N PRO A 41 6.42 7.39 9.32
CA PRO A 41 7.16 8.48 8.72
C PRO A 41 6.45 9.81 9.05
N MET A 42 7.23 10.78 9.54
CA MET A 42 6.70 12.07 9.97
C MET A 42 7.18 13.19 9.06
N ILE A 43 6.28 14.12 8.78
CA ILE A 43 6.63 15.37 8.10
C ILE A 43 7.49 16.21 9.07
N PRO A 44 8.70 16.66 8.67
CA PRO A 44 9.56 17.44 9.53
C PRO A 44 8.89 18.77 9.95
N PRO A 45 8.95 19.16 11.25
CA PRO A 45 8.40 20.42 11.73
C PRO A 45 8.96 21.64 10.97
N GLY A 46 8.12 22.63 10.73
CA GLY A 46 8.53 23.88 10.08
C GLY A 46 8.83 23.77 8.58
N ARG A 47 8.55 22.62 7.96
CA ARG A 47 8.71 22.41 6.53
C ARG A 47 7.36 22.58 5.81
N GLY A 48 7.35 23.27 4.65
CA GLY A 48 6.20 23.24 3.75
C GLY A 48 6.10 21.89 3.05
N VAL A 49 4.90 21.54 2.58
CA VAL A 49 4.60 20.23 2.00
C VAL A 49 4.10 20.39 0.56
N ARG A 50 4.64 19.60 -0.36
CA ARG A 50 4.06 19.38 -1.68
C ARG A 50 3.27 18.09 -1.66
N VAL A 51 1.95 18.18 -1.88
CA VAL A 51 1.05 17.03 -2.00
C VAL A 51 0.93 16.68 -3.48
N VAL A 52 1.30 15.44 -3.84
CA VAL A 52 1.31 14.98 -5.24
C VAL A 52 0.27 13.87 -5.41
N GLY A 53 -0.57 13.98 -6.43
CA GLY A 53 -1.57 12.98 -6.79
C GLY A 53 -1.00 11.71 -7.42
N ASP A 54 -1.88 10.88 -8.01
CA ASP A 54 -1.57 9.63 -8.68
C ASP A 54 -0.58 9.86 -9.82
N VAL A 55 0.45 9.02 -9.90
CA VAL A 55 1.55 9.14 -10.87
C VAL A 55 1.38 8.18 -12.05
N HIS A 56 0.99 6.95 -11.75
CA HIS A 56 0.74 5.92 -12.74
C HIS A 56 1.83 5.79 -13.81
N GLY A 57 3.08 5.58 -13.40
CA GLY A 57 4.18 5.36 -14.33
C GLY A 57 4.61 6.58 -15.17
N ASP A 58 4.09 7.79 -14.91
CA ASP A 58 4.58 9.03 -15.53
C ASP A 58 5.83 9.56 -14.78
N ALA A 59 6.93 8.84 -14.95
CA ALA A 59 8.19 9.16 -14.28
C ALA A 59 8.70 10.57 -14.59
N ARG A 60 8.46 11.07 -15.81
CA ARG A 60 8.90 12.41 -16.22
C ARG A 60 8.16 13.51 -15.44
N ALA A 61 6.83 13.40 -15.35
CA ALA A 61 6.03 14.35 -14.58
C ALA A 61 6.37 14.25 -13.10
N PHE A 62 6.58 13.04 -12.59
CA PHE A 62 6.93 12.83 -11.18
C PHE A 62 8.31 13.39 -10.84
N ALA A 63 9.32 13.19 -11.69
CA ALA A 63 10.64 13.81 -11.52
C ALA A 63 10.54 15.34 -11.40
N SER A 64 9.68 15.98 -12.22
CA SER A 64 9.41 17.42 -12.13
C SER A 64 8.68 17.80 -10.84
N ALA A 65 7.73 16.99 -10.39
CA ALA A 65 6.98 17.25 -9.16
C ALA A 65 7.85 17.15 -7.91
N VAL A 66 8.83 16.23 -7.84
CA VAL A 66 9.72 16.05 -6.68
C VAL A 66 10.96 16.98 -6.69
N ALA A 67 11.14 17.77 -7.77
CA ALA A 67 12.19 18.79 -7.87
C ALA A 67 11.80 20.06 -7.10
N THR A 68 11.81 19.96 -5.76
CA THR A 68 11.38 21.02 -4.84
C THR A 68 12.14 20.91 -3.52
N ASP A 69 12.24 22.05 -2.79
CA ASP A 69 12.73 22.08 -1.41
C ASP A 69 11.65 21.74 -0.37
N LEU A 70 10.40 21.61 -0.79
CA LEU A 70 9.31 21.19 0.08
C LEU A 70 9.43 19.70 0.43
N PHE A 71 8.82 19.31 1.54
CA PHE A 71 8.64 17.89 1.84
C PHE A 71 7.52 17.32 0.95
N VAL A 72 7.78 16.23 0.24
CA VAL A 72 6.81 15.67 -0.69
C VAL A 72 5.97 14.59 0.00
N VAL A 73 4.65 14.71 -0.10
CA VAL A 73 3.69 13.64 0.25
C VAL A 73 3.00 13.19 -1.03
N GLN A 74 3.37 11.99 -1.52
CA GLN A 74 2.75 11.40 -2.69
C GLN A 74 1.59 10.48 -2.24
N LEU A 75 0.43 10.58 -2.89
CA LEU A 75 -0.85 10.02 -2.41
C LEU A 75 -1.12 8.57 -2.84
N GLY A 76 -0.14 7.83 -3.35
CA GLY A 76 -0.29 6.44 -3.83
C GLY A 76 -0.53 6.34 -5.33
N ASP A 77 -0.62 5.11 -5.83
CA ASP A 77 -0.70 4.76 -7.25
C ASP A 77 0.51 5.29 -8.05
N LEU A 78 1.68 4.79 -7.68
CA LEU A 78 2.94 5.06 -8.36
C LEU A 78 3.02 4.36 -9.72
N THR A 79 2.39 3.19 -9.86
CA THR A 79 2.60 2.25 -10.97
C THR A 79 1.39 2.07 -11.87
N ASP A 80 1.58 1.31 -12.93
CA ASP A 80 0.60 0.97 -13.98
C ASP A 80 0.27 2.14 -14.94
N TYR A 81 -0.24 1.82 -16.13
CA TYR A 81 -0.71 2.70 -17.22
C TYR A 81 0.37 3.51 -17.96
N GLY A 82 1.19 4.27 -17.26
CA GLY A 82 2.22 5.11 -17.88
C GLY A 82 3.46 4.31 -18.30
N PRO A 83 4.36 4.94 -19.06
CA PRO A 83 5.42 4.22 -19.76
C PRO A 83 6.54 3.69 -18.85
N ASP A 84 6.71 4.22 -17.63
CA ASP A 84 7.89 3.92 -16.82
C ASP A 84 7.57 3.81 -15.32
N SER A 85 6.88 2.72 -14.96
CA SER A 85 6.58 2.38 -13.56
C SER A 85 7.86 2.12 -12.76
N ALA A 86 8.88 1.52 -13.38
CA ALA A 86 10.13 1.21 -12.68
C ALA A 86 10.87 2.48 -12.26
N GLU A 87 11.02 3.47 -13.14
CA GLU A 87 11.68 4.72 -12.77
C GLU A 87 10.82 5.54 -11.77
N THR A 88 9.49 5.49 -11.89
CA THR A 88 8.60 6.11 -10.91
C THR A 88 8.86 5.57 -9.50
N LEU A 89 8.98 4.24 -9.35
CA LEU A 89 9.34 3.59 -8.09
C LEU A 89 10.72 4.01 -7.59
N ARG A 90 11.73 4.04 -8.48
CA ARG A 90 13.10 4.48 -8.11
C ARG A 90 13.12 5.93 -7.62
N ILE A 91 12.37 6.83 -8.26
CA ILE A 91 12.23 8.23 -7.83
C ILE A 91 11.60 8.29 -6.43
N ALA A 92 10.49 7.58 -6.20
CA ALA A 92 9.80 7.55 -4.91
C ALA A 92 10.70 7.01 -3.79
N PHE A 93 11.39 5.91 -4.04
CA PHE A 93 12.27 5.26 -3.07
C PHE A 93 13.51 6.10 -2.75
N ARG A 94 14.07 6.77 -3.75
CA ARG A 94 15.18 7.71 -3.55
C ARG A 94 14.74 8.93 -2.73
N MET A 95 13.60 9.51 -3.06
CA MET A 95 13.01 10.63 -2.34
C MET A 95 12.80 10.30 -0.85
N GLU A 96 12.28 9.11 -0.55
CA GLU A 96 12.08 8.61 0.82
C GLU A 96 13.43 8.39 1.53
N ALA A 97 14.38 7.69 0.89
CA ALA A 97 15.69 7.41 1.45
C ALA A 97 16.49 8.68 1.75
N GLU A 98 16.30 9.74 0.99
CA GLU A 98 16.91 11.06 1.20
C GLU A 98 16.17 11.91 2.25
N GLY A 99 15.09 11.42 2.84
CA GLY A 99 14.27 12.16 3.82
C GLY A 99 13.60 13.41 3.24
N ARG A 100 13.40 13.44 1.93
CA ARG A 100 12.77 14.57 1.22
C ARG A 100 11.26 14.41 1.06
N GLY A 101 10.73 13.23 1.33
CA GLY A 101 9.30 12.96 1.20
C GLY A 101 8.95 11.53 1.61
N LEU A 102 7.69 11.21 1.46
CA LEU A 102 7.12 9.88 1.63
C LEU A 102 6.04 9.63 0.57
N PHE A 103 5.64 8.40 0.44
CA PHE A 103 4.48 8.04 -0.38
C PHE A 103 3.51 7.18 0.43
N LEU A 104 2.22 7.32 0.13
CA LEU A 104 1.17 6.48 0.66
C LEU A 104 0.99 5.24 -0.21
N LEU A 105 0.39 4.21 0.35
CA LEU A 105 0.01 3.04 -0.42
C LEU A 105 -1.25 3.32 -1.24
N GLY A 106 -1.15 3.16 -2.56
CA GLY A 106 -2.29 3.16 -3.46
C GLY A 106 -2.81 1.74 -3.74
N ASN A 107 -3.96 1.63 -4.40
CA ASN A 107 -4.52 0.31 -4.71
C ASN A 107 -3.75 -0.42 -5.82
N HIS A 108 -3.14 0.29 -6.77
CA HIS A 108 -2.25 -0.28 -7.78
C HIS A 108 -0.95 -0.77 -7.14
N ASP A 109 -0.38 0.00 -6.23
CA ASP A 109 0.81 -0.38 -5.47
C ASP A 109 0.56 -1.63 -4.62
N LEU A 110 -0.59 -1.70 -3.93
CA LEU A 110 -1.00 -2.91 -3.20
C LEU A 110 -1.16 -4.13 -4.13
N LYS A 111 -1.70 -3.92 -5.33
CA LYS A 111 -1.89 -4.99 -6.31
C LYS A 111 -0.53 -5.52 -6.81
N LEU A 112 0.43 -4.63 -7.07
CA LEU A 112 1.81 -4.97 -7.41
C LEU A 112 2.49 -5.73 -6.26
N LEU A 113 2.43 -5.21 -5.04
CA LEU A 113 2.98 -5.86 -3.84
C LEU A 113 2.45 -7.29 -3.67
N ARG A 114 1.14 -7.49 -3.85
CA ARG A 114 0.51 -8.80 -3.76
C ARG A 114 0.93 -9.74 -4.87
N ALA A 115 1.09 -9.25 -6.10
CA ALA A 115 1.60 -10.05 -7.21
C ALA A 115 3.01 -10.56 -6.91
N LEU A 116 3.90 -9.71 -6.41
CA LEU A 116 5.27 -10.06 -6.06
C LEU A 116 5.36 -11.01 -4.85
N ARG A 117 4.41 -10.94 -3.91
CA ARG A 117 4.27 -11.90 -2.80
C ARG A 117 3.71 -13.26 -3.23
N GLY A 118 3.36 -13.44 -4.51
CA GLY A 118 2.74 -14.68 -5.02
C GLY A 118 1.27 -14.85 -4.63
N ASN A 119 0.61 -13.79 -4.15
CA ASN A 119 -0.81 -13.84 -3.86
C ASN A 119 -1.63 -13.93 -5.15
N LYS A 120 -2.81 -14.55 -5.07
CA LYS A 120 -3.73 -14.62 -6.20
C LYS A 120 -4.33 -13.23 -6.50
N VAL A 121 -3.82 -12.58 -7.55
CA VAL A 121 -4.33 -11.31 -8.09
C VAL A 121 -4.65 -11.45 -9.58
N ARG A 122 -5.57 -10.60 -10.07
CA ARG A 122 -5.81 -10.51 -11.52
C ARG A 122 -4.69 -9.66 -12.14
N ILE A 123 -3.85 -10.26 -12.96
CA ILE A 123 -2.82 -9.56 -13.73
C ILE A 123 -3.49 -9.10 -15.04
N GLY A 124 -3.77 -7.81 -15.15
CA GLY A 124 -4.18 -7.14 -16.38
C GLY A 124 -2.96 -6.65 -17.16
N PRO A 125 -3.15 -6.10 -18.39
CA PRO A 125 -2.05 -5.60 -19.21
C PRO A 125 -1.16 -4.61 -18.46
N GLU A 126 -1.74 -3.66 -17.75
CA GLU A 126 -1.03 -2.58 -17.04
C GLU A 126 -0.07 -3.11 -15.97
N LEU A 127 -0.55 -4.07 -15.17
CA LEU A 127 0.29 -4.71 -14.15
C LEU A 127 1.33 -5.64 -14.79
N ALA A 128 1.01 -6.32 -15.89
CA ALA A 128 1.98 -7.15 -16.60
C ALA A 128 3.15 -6.31 -17.12
N GLU A 129 2.87 -5.18 -17.77
CA GLU A 129 3.89 -4.23 -18.22
C GLU A 129 4.73 -3.68 -17.05
N THR A 130 4.10 -3.36 -15.92
CA THR A 130 4.83 -2.96 -14.71
C THR A 130 5.77 -4.07 -14.24
N LEU A 131 5.29 -5.32 -14.15
CA LEU A 131 6.10 -6.46 -13.69
C LEU A 131 7.29 -6.77 -14.59
N GLU A 132 7.17 -6.55 -15.91
CA GLU A 132 8.25 -6.72 -16.89
C GLU A 132 9.35 -5.67 -16.74
N GLN A 133 9.03 -4.48 -16.27
CA GLN A 133 9.98 -3.39 -16.03
C GLN A 133 10.86 -3.60 -14.79
N LEU A 134 10.46 -4.49 -13.85
CA LEU A 134 11.15 -4.66 -12.58
C LEU A 134 12.28 -5.68 -12.67
N ASP A 135 13.52 -5.25 -12.42
CA ASP A 135 14.64 -6.14 -12.11
C ASP A 135 14.53 -6.72 -10.68
N ASP A 136 15.36 -7.73 -10.37
CA ASP A 136 15.30 -8.41 -9.06
C ASP A 136 15.60 -7.48 -7.89
N GLY A 137 16.48 -6.51 -8.06
CA GLY A 137 16.81 -5.51 -7.04
C GLY A 137 15.60 -4.64 -6.71
N LEU A 138 14.94 -4.10 -7.76
CA LEU A 138 13.76 -3.26 -7.58
C LEU A 138 12.55 -4.07 -7.03
N ARG A 139 12.43 -5.35 -7.41
CA ARG A 139 11.40 -6.25 -6.82
C ARG A 139 11.59 -6.39 -5.31
N ALA A 140 12.82 -6.56 -4.84
CA ALA A 140 13.13 -6.64 -3.42
C ALA A 140 12.80 -5.32 -2.69
N GLU A 141 13.16 -4.17 -3.28
CA GLU A 141 12.81 -2.86 -2.72
C GLU A 141 11.30 -2.62 -2.67
N VAL A 142 10.55 -3.03 -3.71
CA VAL A 142 9.07 -2.94 -3.73
C VAL A 142 8.47 -3.75 -2.60
N LEU A 143 8.91 -5.01 -2.40
CA LEU A 143 8.41 -5.87 -1.31
C LEU A 143 8.63 -5.24 0.07
N ASP A 144 9.78 -4.62 0.29
CA ASP A 144 10.12 -3.94 1.54
C ASP A 144 9.33 -2.63 1.69
N ARG A 145 9.47 -1.69 0.76
CA ARG A 145 8.98 -0.31 0.91
C ARG A 145 7.47 -0.19 0.78
N LEU A 146 6.85 -0.81 -0.24
CA LEU A 146 5.38 -0.82 -0.34
C LEU A 146 4.76 -1.63 0.81
N GLY A 147 5.46 -2.64 1.32
CA GLY A 147 5.02 -3.42 2.49
C GLY A 147 4.90 -2.59 3.77
N ARG A 148 5.65 -1.49 3.86
CA ARG A 148 5.68 -0.56 5.02
C ARG A 148 4.98 0.77 4.74
N ALA A 149 4.59 1.04 3.48
CA ALA A 149 3.94 2.30 3.12
C ALA A 149 2.62 2.49 3.88
N PRO A 150 2.42 3.65 4.53
CA PRO A 150 1.19 3.91 5.28
C PRO A 150 0.01 4.11 4.33
N ALA A 151 -1.19 3.69 4.73
CA ALA A 151 -2.40 3.89 3.94
C ALA A 151 -3.01 5.30 4.11
N TRP A 152 -2.68 6.00 5.21
CA TRP A 152 -3.01 7.41 5.46
C TRP A 152 -2.00 8.04 6.41
N LEU A 153 -1.97 9.36 6.44
CA LEU A 153 -1.09 10.14 7.31
C LEU A 153 -1.80 11.41 7.79
N HIS A 154 -1.62 11.74 9.07
CA HIS A 154 -2.06 13.00 9.65
C HIS A 154 -0.94 14.05 9.68
N TRP A 155 -1.29 15.31 9.44
CA TRP A 155 -0.44 16.48 9.63
C TRP A 155 -1.26 17.65 10.16
N GLY A 156 -1.42 17.73 11.49
CA GLY A 156 -2.31 18.69 12.14
C GLY A 156 -3.77 18.45 11.74
N ASP A 157 -4.39 19.47 11.15
CA ASP A 157 -5.76 19.43 10.63
C ASP A 157 -5.85 18.97 9.17
N ILE A 158 -4.82 18.25 8.68
CA ILE A 158 -4.77 17.64 7.37
C ILE A 158 -4.67 16.13 7.49
N LEU A 159 -5.42 15.43 6.66
CA LEU A 159 -5.30 13.99 6.42
C LEU A 159 -4.93 13.75 4.96
N PHE A 160 -3.89 12.98 4.74
CA PHE A 160 -3.51 12.44 3.44
C PHE A 160 -3.95 10.99 3.35
N VAL A 161 -4.62 10.62 2.26
CA VAL A 161 -5.13 9.25 2.02
C VAL A 161 -5.24 9.01 0.52
N HIS A 162 -5.08 7.76 0.07
CA HIS A 162 -5.21 7.49 -1.36
C HIS A 162 -6.67 7.55 -1.84
N GLY A 163 -7.58 6.71 -1.29
CA GLY A 163 -8.92 6.50 -1.85
C GLY A 163 -10.03 7.34 -1.23
N GLY A 164 -10.10 7.42 0.10
CA GLY A 164 -11.16 8.19 0.77
C GLY A 164 -11.14 8.11 2.29
N PHE A 165 -11.81 9.07 2.91
CA PHE A 165 -11.87 9.21 4.35
C PHE A 165 -12.83 8.21 5.02
N HIS A 166 -12.44 7.72 6.19
CA HIS A 166 -13.29 7.03 7.15
C HIS A 166 -13.16 7.72 8.50
N THR A 167 -14.24 7.83 9.26
CA THR A 167 -14.25 8.55 10.55
C THR A 167 -13.23 8.01 11.55
N GLU A 168 -12.98 6.71 11.56
CA GLU A 168 -11.95 6.11 12.42
C GLU A 168 -10.52 6.56 12.08
N MET A 169 -10.26 7.07 10.89
CA MET A 169 -8.94 7.62 10.55
C MET A 169 -8.61 8.86 11.36
N ALA A 170 -9.61 9.61 11.84
CA ALA A 170 -9.38 10.84 12.59
C ALA A 170 -8.54 10.60 13.85
N ASP A 171 -8.71 9.44 14.49
CA ASP A 171 -8.13 9.13 15.80
C ASP A 171 -7.21 7.89 15.76
N SER A 172 -6.89 7.34 14.57
CA SER A 172 -6.09 6.13 14.42
C SER A 172 -4.90 6.30 13.48
N LEU A 173 -3.86 5.52 13.73
CA LEU A 173 -2.76 5.32 12.80
C LEU A 173 -3.10 4.17 11.83
N PRO A 174 -2.53 4.17 10.61
CA PRO A 174 -2.73 3.08 9.68
C PRO A 174 -2.14 1.78 10.23
N GLU A 175 -2.92 0.71 10.14
CA GLU A 175 -2.42 -0.63 10.41
C GLU A 175 -1.55 -1.14 9.26
N PRO A 176 -0.59 -2.02 9.54
CA PRO A 176 0.17 -2.70 8.49
C PRO A 176 -0.76 -3.41 7.50
N VAL A 177 -0.38 -3.42 6.24
CA VAL A 177 -1.17 -4.07 5.18
C VAL A 177 -1.19 -5.58 5.40
N PRO A 178 -2.38 -6.19 5.60
CA PRO A 178 -2.50 -7.62 5.82
C PRO A 178 -2.15 -8.41 4.55
N GLU A 179 -1.67 -9.64 4.71
CA GLU A 179 -1.46 -10.55 3.57
C GLU A 179 -2.77 -10.94 2.87
N GLY A 180 -3.88 -10.92 3.59
CA GLY A 180 -5.20 -11.27 3.12
C GLY A 180 -5.96 -10.12 2.42
N ARG A 181 -7.29 -10.23 2.41
CA ARG A 181 -8.16 -9.16 1.89
C ARG A 181 -8.15 -7.97 2.84
N VAL A 182 -8.15 -6.77 2.26
CA VAL A 182 -8.36 -5.53 3.02
C VAL A 182 -9.84 -5.29 3.25
N HIS A 183 -10.19 -4.85 4.45
CA HIS A 183 -11.56 -4.57 4.88
C HIS A 183 -11.62 -3.26 5.69
N GLY A 184 -12.82 -2.80 5.99
CA GLY A 184 -13.05 -1.67 6.89
C GLY A 184 -12.34 -0.39 6.46
N VAL A 185 -11.63 0.22 7.41
CA VAL A 185 -10.91 1.49 7.24
C VAL A 185 -9.86 1.41 6.14
N LEU A 186 -9.07 0.34 6.13
CA LEU A 186 -8.01 0.15 5.11
C LEU A 186 -8.60 0.01 3.70
N SER A 187 -9.75 -0.67 3.54
CA SER A 187 -10.45 -0.73 2.25
C SER A 187 -10.92 0.65 1.80
N ARG A 188 -11.41 1.46 2.73
CA ARG A 188 -11.80 2.85 2.46
C ARG A 188 -10.59 3.69 2.05
N ALA A 189 -9.47 3.55 2.75
CA ALA A 189 -8.23 4.25 2.45
C ALA A 189 -7.73 4.00 1.02
N LEU A 190 -7.89 2.77 0.52
CA LEU A 190 -7.36 2.34 -0.77
C LEU A 190 -8.33 2.47 -1.95
N TYR A 191 -9.63 2.29 -1.71
CA TYR A 191 -10.63 2.15 -2.79
C TYR A 191 -11.75 3.18 -2.73
N GLY A 192 -11.74 4.08 -1.76
CA GLY A 192 -12.82 5.02 -1.55
C GLY A 192 -14.14 4.32 -1.16
N GLU A 193 -15.28 4.81 -1.65
CA GLU A 193 -16.61 4.28 -1.35
C GLU A 193 -17.29 3.75 -2.63
N PRO A 194 -17.03 2.50 -3.06
CA PRO A 194 -17.69 1.93 -4.21
C PRO A 194 -19.19 1.77 -3.94
N THR A 195 -20.03 2.09 -4.95
CA THR A 195 -21.49 1.94 -4.87
C THR A 195 -21.96 0.50 -5.15
N GLY A 196 -21.06 -0.36 -5.62
CA GLY A 196 -21.37 -1.69 -6.13
C GLY A 196 -21.84 -1.72 -7.59
N ARG A 197 -21.98 -0.55 -8.24
CA ARG A 197 -22.29 -0.42 -9.66
C ARG A 197 -21.03 -0.17 -10.48
N LEU A 198 -21.13 -0.46 -11.79
CA LEU A 198 -20.09 -0.12 -12.76
C LEU A 198 -20.53 1.09 -13.58
N GLN A 199 -19.59 1.91 -13.96
CA GLN A 199 -19.74 2.98 -14.94
C GLN A 199 -19.79 2.37 -16.37
N PRO A 200 -20.22 3.12 -17.39
CA PRO A 200 -20.26 2.64 -18.77
C PRO A 200 -18.93 2.13 -19.33
N ASP A 201 -17.82 2.65 -18.81
CA ASP A 201 -16.45 2.25 -19.14
C ASP A 201 -15.97 0.99 -18.38
N GLY A 202 -16.83 0.41 -17.51
CA GLY A 202 -16.54 -0.78 -16.73
C GLY A 202 -15.82 -0.52 -15.40
N TYR A 203 -15.48 0.74 -15.07
CA TYR A 203 -14.91 1.08 -13.77
C TYR A 203 -15.96 1.11 -12.67
N PRO A 204 -15.60 0.76 -11.42
CA PRO A 204 -16.52 0.89 -10.29
C PRO A 204 -16.99 2.33 -10.12
N GLU A 205 -18.30 2.51 -10.00
CA GLU A 205 -18.87 3.79 -9.60
C GLU A 205 -18.58 4.03 -8.12
N ARG A 206 -18.18 5.26 -7.77
CA ARG A 206 -17.82 5.66 -6.40
C ARG A 206 -18.72 6.77 -5.88
N SER A 207 -19.13 6.60 -4.62
CA SER A 207 -19.88 7.59 -3.86
C SER A 207 -18.93 8.60 -3.23
N LEU A 208 -19.36 9.86 -3.18
CA LEU A 208 -18.68 10.92 -2.43
C LEU A 208 -19.36 11.22 -1.09
N ARG A 209 -20.27 10.35 -0.60
CA ARG A 209 -20.95 10.55 0.70
C ARG A 209 -20.00 10.58 1.89
N TRP A 210 -18.82 9.96 1.76
CA TRP A 210 -17.78 10.05 2.78
C TRP A 210 -17.27 11.48 3.00
N VAL A 211 -17.32 12.34 1.97
CA VAL A 211 -16.93 13.76 2.09
C VAL A 211 -17.85 14.48 3.08
N ASP A 212 -19.13 14.12 3.10
CA ASP A 212 -20.12 14.74 3.98
C ASP A 212 -19.88 14.45 5.47
N ARG A 213 -19.03 13.45 5.77
CA ARG A 213 -18.62 13.02 7.13
C ARG A 213 -17.24 13.53 7.56
N ILE A 214 -16.60 14.39 6.78
CA ILE A 214 -15.35 15.02 7.18
C ILE A 214 -15.70 16.14 8.16
N PRO A 215 -15.20 16.09 9.42
CA PRO A 215 -15.53 17.09 10.43
C PRO A 215 -15.00 18.47 10.05
N ALA A 216 -15.68 19.52 10.54
CA ALA A 216 -15.24 20.90 10.36
C ALA A 216 -13.80 21.08 10.85
N GLY A 217 -13.00 21.82 10.11
CA GLY A 217 -11.58 22.05 10.39
C GLY A 217 -10.63 21.02 9.79
N LEU A 218 -11.11 19.81 9.40
CA LEU A 218 -10.26 18.82 8.73
C LEU A 218 -10.29 18.99 7.21
N THR A 219 -9.11 18.96 6.60
CA THR A 219 -8.94 18.88 5.15
C THR A 219 -8.33 17.54 4.76
N VAL A 220 -8.99 16.82 3.85
CA VAL A 220 -8.54 15.52 3.33
C VAL A 220 -8.01 15.69 1.92
N TYR A 221 -6.74 15.38 1.69
CA TYR A 221 -6.14 15.29 0.36
C TYR A 221 -6.16 13.83 -0.10
N CYS A 222 -6.73 13.58 -1.28
CA CYS A 222 -6.83 12.21 -1.82
C CYS A 222 -6.54 12.15 -3.33
N GLY A 223 -6.18 10.94 -3.77
CA GLY A 223 -6.01 10.54 -5.17
C GLY A 223 -7.17 9.70 -5.68
N HIS A 224 -6.84 8.62 -6.45
CA HIS A 224 -7.69 7.50 -6.82
C HIS A 224 -8.93 7.80 -7.67
N ASP A 225 -9.66 8.84 -7.37
CA ASP A 225 -10.96 9.14 -7.95
C ASP A 225 -10.87 10.40 -8.82
N ARG A 226 -10.69 10.18 -10.12
CA ARG A 226 -10.55 11.26 -11.10
C ARG A 226 -11.85 12.06 -11.21
N ARG A 227 -11.84 13.26 -10.63
CA ARG A 227 -12.99 14.19 -10.63
C ARG A 227 -12.79 15.43 -11.52
N SER A 228 -11.59 15.58 -12.07
CA SER A 228 -11.24 16.69 -12.95
C SER A 228 -10.69 16.17 -14.27
N SER A 229 -10.97 16.87 -15.35
CA SER A 229 -10.44 16.62 -16.69
C SER A 229 -9.56 17.76 -17.22
N ASP A 230 -9.43 18.85 -16.46
CA ASP A 230 -8.66 20.05 -16.85
C ASP A 230 -7.27 20.12 -16.19
N GLY A 231 -6.86 19.07 -15.48
CA GLY A 231 -5.58 19.00 -14.78
C GLY A 231 -5.55 19.77 -13.45
N ARG A 232 -6.67 20.32 -12.99
CA ARG A 232 -6.77 21.01 -11.71
C ARG A 232 -7.38 20.10 -10.66
N PRO A 233 -6.92 20.16 -9.40
CA PRO A 233 -7.55 19.45 -8.31
C PRO A 233 -9.02 19.82 -8.14
N TYR A 234 -9.87 18.81 -7.88
CA TYR A 234 -11.28 19.04 -7.58
C TYR A 234 -11.47 19.19 -6.06
N VAL A 235 -12.18 20.22 -5.64
CA VAL A 235 -12.42 20.54 -4.22
C VAL A 235 -13.90 20.39 -3.90
N ARG A 236 -14.22 19.67 -2.82
CA ARG A 236 -15.58 19.53 -2.31
C ARG A 236 -15.64 19.75 -0.80
N ARG A 237 -16.57 20.59 -0.35
CA ARG A 237 -16.92 20.73 1.06
C ARG A 237 -18.04 19.74 1.40
N GLY A 238 -17.87 19.04 2.53
CA GLY A 238 -18.86 18.12 3.10
C GLY A 238 -19.91 18.80 3.95
N ALA A 239 -20.96 18.05 4.28
CA ALA A 239 -22.08 18.54 5.10
C ALA A 239 -21.65 18.90 6.54
N GLU A 240 -20.68 18.19 7.12
CA GLU A 240 -20.13 18.47 8.45
C GLU A 240 -19.06 19.59 8.43
N GLY A 241 -18.83 20.23 7.28
CA GLY A 241 -17.98 21.42 7.16
C GLY A 241 -16.53 21.16 6.80
N GLY A 242 -16.06 19.92 6.80
CA GLY A 242 -14.73 19.55 6.33
C GLY A 242 -14.61 19.59 4.81
N VAL A 243 -13.39 19.41 4.29
CA VAL A 243 -13.08 19.58 2.87
C VAL A 243 -12.33 18.38 2.36
N ALA A 244 -12.66 17.90 1.14
CA ALA A 244 -11.86 16.95 0.36
C ALA A 244 -11.27 17.63 -0.86
N VAL A 245 -9.99 17.34 -1.15
CA VAL A 245 -9.23 17.81 -2.31
C VAL A 245 -8.73 16.60 -3.09
N PHE A 246 -9.25 16.40 -4.30
CA PHE A 246 -8.94 15.26 -5.15
C PHE A 246 -7.85 15.66 -6.15
N LEU A 247 -6.72 14.92 -6.10
CA LEU A 247 -5.54 15.20 -6.93
C LEU A 247 -5.31 14.16 -8.05
N ASP A 248 -6.13 13.11 -8.17
CA ASP A 248 -6.08 12.29 -9.38
C ASP A 248 -6.65 13.07 -10.57
N THR A 249 -5.78 13.49 -11.46
CA THR A 249 -6.10 14.22 -12.70
C THR A 249 -5.68 13.46 -13.95
N GLY A 250 -5.40 12.14 -13.78
CA GLY A 250 -5.21 11.18 -14.85
C GLY A 250 -3.80 11.09 -15.42
N ALA A 251 -2.77 11.37 -14.64
CA ALA A 251 -1.39 11.08 -15.04
C ALA A 251 -1.25 9.62 -15.46
N GLY A 252 -0.38 9.31 -16.41
CA GLY A 252 -0.24 7.98 -17.00
C GLY A 252 -1.42 7.51 -17.87
N LYS A 253 -2.57 8.18 -17.78
CA LYS A 253 -3.82 7.88 -18.49
C LYS A 253 -4.23 8.96 -19.49
N GLY A 254 -3.27 9.72 -20.01
CA GLY A 254 -3.50 10.82 -20.95
C GLY A 254 -3.95 12.13 -20.30
N GLY A 255 -3.97 12.22 -18.97
CA GLY A 255 -4.18 13.44 -18.21
C GLY A 255 -2.87 14.09 -17.75
N HIS A 256 -2.90 14.75 -16.60
CA HIS A 256 -1.77 15.47 -16.03
C HIS A 256 -1.49 15.01 -14.59
N LEU A 257 -0.24 15.10 -14.16
CA LEU A 257 0.11 15.00 -12.75
C LEU A 257 -0.16 16.32 -12.05
N SER A 258 -0.97 16.29 -11.01
CA SER A 258 -1.31 17.47 -10.22
C SER A 258 -0.65 17.45 -8.85
N TRP A 259 -0.32 18.62 -8.34
CA TRP A 259 0.16 18.81 -6.96
C TRP A 259 -0.32 20.14 -6.39
N ILE A 260 -0.25 20.24 -5.07
CA ILE A 260 -0.55 21.45 -4.29
C ILE A 260 0.58 21.66 -3.29
N ASP A 261 1.02 22.93 -3.17
CA ASP A 261 2.02 23.33 -2.18
C ASP A 261 1.32 23.93 -0.95
N LEU A 262 1.67 23.42 0.21
CA LEU A 262 1.16 23.85 1.51
C LEU A 262 2.28 24.55 2.29
N PRO A 263 1.97 25.67 2.98
CA PRO A 263 2.96 26.40 3.77
C PRO A 263 3.43 25.58 4.97
N PRO A 264 4.59 25.94 5.56
CA PRO A 264 5.06 25.38 6.83
C PRO A 264 4.02 25.59 7.95
N ARG A 265 4.01 24.65 8.91
CA ARG A 265 3.17 24.67 10.11
C ARG A 265 4.00 24.53 11.36
#